data_8ca0cc9e397d298667157ba87dabaa9e
#
_entry.id   8ca0cc9e397d298667157ba87dabaa9e
#
_cell.length_a   1.000
_cell.length_b   1.000
_cell.length_c   1.000
_cell.angle_alpha   90.00
_cell.angle_beta   90.00
_cell.angle_gamma   90.00
#
_symmetry.space_group_name_H-M   'P 1'
#
loop_
_entity.id
_entity.type
_entity.pdbx_description
1 polymer ?
#
loop_
_entity_poly.entity_id
_entity_poly.type
_entity_poly.pdbx_seq_one_letter_code
_entity_poly.pdbx_strand_id
1 'polypeptide(L)'
;YNVNLGTANLEIASSIAKKIRFIGGGLRYCKAMGVELKERGIVQVSINMTDYTRTALYRAFELVRIEARRYGVPVVGSEIIGLVPMEALIDTASYYWKTFQ
;
A
#
# COMPACT_ATOMS: atom_id res chain seq x y z
N TYR A 1 3.02 -7.25 -0.38
CA TYR A 1 3.32 -5.88 -0.78
C TYR A 1 3.30 -4.97 0.45
N ASN A 2 4.34 -4.20 0.62
CA ASN A 2 4.50 -3.33 1.78
C ASN A 2 4.74 -1.89 1.34
N VAL A 3 4.08 -0.95 2.00
CA VAL A 3 4.29 0.48 1.76
C VAL A 3 4.91 1.08 3.02
N ASN A 4 6.08 1.68 2.88
CA ASN A 4 6.82 2.26 4.00
C ASN A 4 6.41 3.71 4.22
N LEU A 5 6.13 4.06 5.47
CA LEU A 5 5.71 5.38 5.87
C LEU A 5 6.83 6.11 6.62
N GLY A 6 6.99 7.40 6.37
CA GLY A 6 8.01 8.23 7.01
C GLY A 6 7.64 8.65 8.43
N THR A 7 7.26 7.70 9.26
CA THR A 7 6.93 7.92 10.67
C THR A 7 7.24 6.66 11.46
N ALA A 8 7.48 6.81 12.76
CA ALA A 8 7.65 5.69 13.68
C ALA A 8 6.34 5.34 14.42
N ASN A 9 5.24 6.02 14.12
CA ASN A 9 3.97 5.84 14.82
C ASN A 9 3.16 4.69 14.20
N LEU A 10 3.19 3.54 14.87
CA LEU A 10 2.47 2.35 14.44
C LEU A 10 0.96 2.55 14.35
N GLU A 11 0.39 3.40 15.20
CA GLU A 11 -1.05 3.66 15.16
C GLU A 11 -1.50 4.26 13.83
N ILE A 12 -0.67 5.09 13.20
CA ILE A 12 -0.97 5.66 11.89
C ILE A 12 -1.04 4.54 10.85
N ALA A 13 -0.04 3.65 10.82
CA ALA A 13 -0.04 2.53 9.88
C ALA A 13 -1.24 1.60 10.11
N SER A 14 -1.56 1.33 11.36
CA SER A 14 -2.70 0.48 11.72
C SER A 14 -4.03 1.11 11.31
N SER A 15 -4.18 2.42 11.49
CA SER A 15 -5.38 3.15 11.09
C SER A 15 -5.56 3.15 9.58
N ILE A 16 -4.47 3.34 8.84
CA ILE A 16 -4.50 3.28 7.37
C ILE A 16 -4.88 1.87 6.90
N ALA A 17 -4.25 0.85 7.47
CA ALA A 17 -4.56 -0.54 7.15
C ALA A 17 -6.02 -0.88 7.39
N LYS A 18 -6.58 -0.39 8.49
CA LYS A 18 -7.98 -0.59 8.82
C LYS A 18 -8.90 0.06 7.79
N LYS A 19 -8.59 1.27 7.35
CA LYS A 19 -9.36 1.95 6.31
C LYS A 19 -9.33 1.21 4.99
N ILE A 20 -8.17 0.71 4.60
CA ILE A 20 -8.02 -0.06 3.36
C ILE A 20 -8.89 -1.31 3.40
N ARG A 21 -8.96 -2.00 4.55
CA ARG A 21 -9.83 -3.16 4.71
C ARG A 21 -11.32 -2.79 4.64
N PHE A 22 -11.68 -1.60 5.11
CA PHE A 22 -13.06 -1.13 5.15
C PHE A 22 -13.56 -0.52 3.86
N ILE A 23 -12.69 0.05 3.06
CA ILE A 23 -13.03 0.56 1.74
C ILE A 23 -13.23 -0.65 0.83
N GLY A 24 -14.30 -1.38 1.11
CA GLY A 24 -14.49 -2.72 0.61
C GLY A 24 -14.73 -2.83 -0.89
N GLY A 25 -15.35 -1.83 -1.52
CA GLY A 25 -15.76 -1.95 -2.91
C GLY A 25 -14.62 -2.28 -3.85
N GLY A 26 -13.57 -1.45 -3.89
CA GLY A 26 -12.43 -1.66 -4.76
C GLY A 26 -11.33 -2.53 -4.18
N LEU A 27 -11.33 -2.75 -2.85
CA LEU A 27 -10.22 -3.41 -2.16
C LEU A 27 -10.62 -4.61 -1.32
N ARG A 28 -11.79 -5.19 -1.56
CA ARG A 28 -12.25 -6.36 -0.80
C ARG A 28 -11.36 -7.60 -0.96
N TYR A 29 -10.50 -7.60 -1.97
CA TYR A 29 -9.55 -8.68 -2.22
C TYR A 29 -8.17 -8.39 -1.64
N CYS A 30 -8.08 -7.39 -0.76
CA CYS A 30 -6.87 -7.06 -0.03
C CYS A 30 -7.06 -7.29 1.45
N LYS A 31 -5.99 -7.76 2.10
CA LYS A 31 -5.87 -7.78 3.55
C LYS A 31 -4.70 -6.88 3.92
N ALA A 32 -4.85 -6.07 4.96
CA ALA A 32 -3.82 -5.11 5.32
C ALA A 32 -3.65 -5.04 6.84
N MET A 33 -2.41 -4.79 7.27
CA MET A 33 -2.07 -4.56 8.67
C MET A 33 -0.91 -3.59 8.79
N GLY A 34 -0.83 -2.87 9.90
CA GLY A 34 0.32 -2.04 10.23
C GLY A 34 1.43 -2.88 10.84
N VAL A 35 2.67 -2.61 10.45
CA VAL A 35 3.86 -3.30 10.95
C VAL A 35 4.92 -2.28 11.34
N GLU A 36 5.57 -2.48 12.47
CA GLU A 36 6.67 -1.64 12.92
C GLU A 36 7.99 -2.23 12.46
N LEU A 37 8.82 -1.40 11.81
CA LEU A 37 10.18 -1.74 11.45
C LEU A 37 11.14 -1.03 12.40
N LYS A 38 11.37 -1.62 13.58
CA LYS A 38 12.17 -1.01 14.65
C LYS A 38 13.58 -0.66 14.22
N GLU A 39 14.20 -1.50 13.44
CA GLU A 39 15.57 -1.30 12.95
C GLU A 39 15.71 -0.06 12.06
N ARG A 40 14.65 0.31 11.37
CA ARG A 40 14.64 1.43 10.44
C ARG A 40 13.96 2.67 11.02
N GLY A 41 13.35 2.55 12.20
CA GLY A 41 12.63 3.65 12.84
C GLY A 41 11.40 4.12 12.07
N ILE A 42 10.81 3.26 11.25
CA ILE A 42 9.63 3.56 10.46
C ILE A 42 8.58 2.48 10.64
N VAL A 43 7.36 2.77 10.19
CA VAL A 43 6.30 1.78 10.13
C VAL A 43 5.90 1.52 8.68
N GLN A 44 5.21 0.43 8.44
CA GLN A 44 4.73 0.10 7.11
C GLN A 44 3.30 -0.42 7.16
N VAL A 45 2.60 -0.27 6.04
CA VAL A 45 1.32 -0.93 5.79
C VAL A 45 1.63 -2.16 4.97
N SER A 46 1.44 -3.33 5.57
CA SER A 46 1.65 -4.62 4.90
C SER A 46 0.33 -5.05 4.27
N ILE A 47 0.35 -5.34 2.98
CA ILE A 47 -0.84 -5.65 2.21
C ILE A 47 -0.68 -7.01 1.57
N ASN A 48 -1.65 -7.89 1.83
CA ASN A 48 -1.76 -9.17 1.16
C ASN A 48 -2.88 -9.09 0.11
N MET A 49 -2.52 -9.07 -1.15
CA MET A 49 -3.48 -8.98 -2.25
C MET A 49 -3.89 -10.38 -2.67
N THR A 50 -5.17 -10.70 -2.48
CA THR A 50 -5.70 -12.02 -2.77
C THR A 50 -6.07 -12.22 -4.23
N ASP A 51 -6.34 -11.14 -4.96
CA ASP A 51 -6.66 -11.21 -6.39
C ASP A 51 -6.28 -9.89 -7.06
N TYR A 52 -5.12 -9.87 -7.73
CA TYR A 52 -4.64 -8.67 -8.42
C TYR A 52 -5.48 -8.29 -9.64
N THR A 53 -6.25 -9.23 -10.19
CA THR A 53 -7.11 -8.93 -11.36
C THR A 53 -8.33 -8.12 -10.96
N ARG A 54 -8.74 -8.20 -9.70
CA ARG A 54 -9.89 -7.46 -9.17
C ARG A 54 -9.48 -6.21 -8.40
N THR A 55 -8.28 -6.22 -7.83
CA THR A 55 -7.73 -5.06 -7.15
C THR A 55 -6.30 -4.86 -7.62
N ALA A 56 -6.08 -3.83 -8.41
CA ALA A 56 -4.76 -3.56 -8.96
C ALA A 56 -3.78 -3.08 -7.88
N LEU A 57 -2.51 -3.44 -8.04
CA LEU A 57 -1.44 -3.08 -7.11
C LEU A 57 -1.34 -1.56 -6.90
N TYR A 58 -1.39 -0.78 -7.99
CA TYR A 58 -1.29 0.67 -7.90
C TYR A 58 -2.45 1.29 -7.10
N ARG A 59 -3.61 0.66 -7.12
CA ARG A 59 -4.78 1.12 -6.36
C ARG A 59 -4.54 1.05 -4.87
N ALA A 60 -3.98 -0.06 -4.40
CA ALA A 60 -3.63 -0.23 -3.00
C ALA A 60 -2.58 0.82 -2.60
N PHE A 61 -1.54 1.00 -3.41
CA PHE A 61 -0.51 2.00 -3.15
C PHE A 61 -1.08 3.42 -3.08
N GLU A 62 -1.92 3.80 -4.03
CA GLU A 62 -2.50 5.15 -4.07
C GLU A 62 -3.43 5.42 -2.89
N LEU A 63 -4.16 4.42 -2.43
CA LEU A 63 -4.99 4.58 -1.23
C LEU A 63 -4.15 4.78 0.02
N VAL A 64 -3.06 4.04 0.17
CA VAL A 64 -2.14 4.25 1.29
C VAL A 64 -1.56 5.67 1.22
N ARG A 65 -1.15 6.11 0.04
CA ARG A 65 -0.57 7.44 -0.15
C ARG A 65 -1.55 8.54 0.21
N ILE A 66 -2.79 8.43 -0.22
CA ILE A 66 -3.85 9.42 0.08
C ILE A 66 -4.13 9.46 1.58
N GLU A 67 -4.27 8.30 2.22
CA GLU A 67 -4.53 8.25 3.66
C GLU A 67 -3.34 8.75 4.48
N ALA A 68 -2.12 8.41 4.08
CA ALA A 68 -0.91 8.91 4.75
C ALA A 68 -0.84 10.44 4.70
N ARG A 69 -1.23 11.03 3.57
CA ARG A 69 -1.27 12.48 3.42
C ARG A 69 -2.20 13.14 4.44
N ARG A 70 -3.30 12.50 4.79
CA ARG A 70 -4.23 13.02 5.81
C ARG A 70 -3.59 13.12 7.19
N TYR A 71 -2.61 12.28 7.47
CA TYR A 71 -1.85 12.30 8.71
C TYR A 71 -0.58 13.15 8.61
N GLY A 72 -0.34 13.77 7.46
CA GLY A 72 0.88 14.54 7.24
C GLY A 72 2.14 13.67 7.13
N VAL A 73 1.99 12.40 6.76
CA VAL A 73 3.07 11.43 6.71
C VAL A 73 3.43 11.11 5.26
N PRO A 74 4.71 11.22 4.86
CA PRO A 74 5.10 10.83 3.50
C PRO A 74 5.22 9.31 3.35
N VAL A 75 4.97 8.83 2.14
CA VAL A 75 5.34 7.48 1.75
C VAL A 75 6.80 7.53 1.30
N VAL A 76 7.66 6.73 1.93
CA VAL A 76 9.11 6.76 1.66
C VAL A 76 9.61 5.60 0.81
N GLY A 77 8.74 4.67 0.45
CA GLY A 77 9.09 3.56 -0.42
C GLY A 77 8.05 2.45 -0.36
N SER A 78 8.24 1.44 -1.20
CA SER A 78 7.41 0.24 -1.17
C SER A 78 8.25 -0.97 -1.57
N GLU A 79 7.83 -2.14 -1.13
CA GLU A 79 8.53 -3.39 -1.38
C GLU A 79 7.54 -4.47 -1.79
N ILE A 80 7.91 -5.24 -2.80
CA ILE A 80 7.15 -6.42 -3.21
C ILE A 80 7.85 -7.63 -2.64
N ILE A 81 7.12 -8.40 -1.83
CA ILE A 81 7.64 -9.61 -1.21
C ILE A 81 6.88 -10.80 -1.77
N GLY A 82 7.61 -11.81 -2.23
CA GLY A 82 7.05 -13.02 -2.80
C GLY A 82 6.95 -12.96 -4.32
N LEU A 83 6.22 -13.92 -4.88
CA LEU A 83 6.01 -14.00 -6.32
C LEU A 83 4.88 -13.06 -6.73
N VAL A 84 5.18 -12.26 -7.74
CA VAL A 84 4.19 -11.32 -8.30
C VAL A 84 4.04 -11.63 -9.79
N PRO A 85 2.80 -11.78 -10.28
CA PRO A 85 2.60 -11.95 -11.72
C PRO A 85 3.13 -10.73 -12.49
N MET A 86 3.83 -10.99 -13.59
CA MET A 86 4.38 -9.92 -14.43
C MET A 86 3.29 -8.93 -14.88
N GLU A 87 2.10 -9.43 -15.14
CA GLU A 87 0.96 -8.61 -15.55
C GLU A 87 0.59 -7.55 -14.53
N ALA A 88 0.70 -7.86 -13.24
CA ALA A 88 0.42 -6.89 -12.17
C ALA A 88 1.44 -5.75 -12.18
N LEU A 89 2.71 -6.05 -12.45
CA LEU A 89 3.77 -5.05 -12.56
C LEU A 89 3.60 -4.19 -13.82
N ILE A 90 3.26 -4.81 -14.94
CA ILE A 90 3.02 -4.11 -16.20
C ILE A 90 1.84 -3.15 -16.06
N ASP A 91 0.76 -3.61 -15.46
CA ASP A 91 -0.43 -2.80 -15.22
C ASP A 91 -0.11 -1.57 -14.35
N THR A 92 0.67 -1.77 -13.30
CA THR A 92 1.11 -0.69 -12.41
C THR A 92 2.02 0.30 -13.16
N ALA A 93 2.99 -0.20 -13.92
CA ALA A 93 3.87 0.64 -14.71
C ALA A 93 3.09 1.46 -15.75
N SER A 94 2.11 0.84 -16.40
CA SER A 94 1.26 1.53 -17.38
C SER A 94 0.44 2.65 -16.74
N TYR A 95 -0.11 2.40 -15.55
CA TYR A 95 -0.83 3.43 -14.81
C TYR A 95 0.04 4.65 -14.54
N TYR A 96 1.24 4.46 -14.00
CA TYR A 96 2.12 5.58 -13.67
C TYR A 96 2.67 6.27 -14.91
N TRP A 97 2.94 5.53 -15.97
CA TRP A 97 3.35 6.11 -17.24
C TRP A 97 2.30 7.10 -17.76
N LYS A 98 1.04 6.70 -17.75
CA LYS A 98 -0.07 7.55 -18.22
C LYS A 98 -0.34 8.73 -17.30
N THR A 99 -0.17 8.54 -16.01
CA THR A 99 -0.47 9.56 -15.00
C THR A 99 0.54 10.70 -15.01
N PHE A 100 1.81 10.40 -15.28
CA PHE A 100 2.88 11.39 -15.18
C PHE A 100 3.45 11.83 -16.53
N GLN A 101 2.74 11.61 -17.59
CA GLN A 101 3.02 12.21 -18.90
C GLN A 101 2.26 13.57 -19.09
#